data_090f6ab623cc60043c815d4643081c6c
#
_entry.id   090f6ab623cc60043c815d4643081c6c
#
_cell.length_a   1.000
_cell.length_b   1.000
_cell.length_c   1.000
_cell.angle_alpha   90.00
_cell.angle_beta   90.00
_cell.angle_gamma   90.00
#
_symmetry.space_group_name_H-M   'P 1'
#
loop_
_entity.id
_entity.type
_entity.pdbx_description
1 polymer ?
#
loop_
_entity_poly.entity_id
_entity_poly.type
_entity_poly.pdbx_seq_one_letter_code
_entity_poly.pdbx_strand_id
1 'polypeptide(L)'
;MPNVGTEHRAISADAHYHSKEARLISAAVGKILCLHGTSSARKEDISLLPGDGFVKINIYTTLAIAGGQAVAGSVLENLGNIFDETRLRELHRRGVLGEKVFEPGYGGTMPPIKPKLVSVTNPSRRDAWFAAVRNRCCDFFDALNYRAFAR
;
A
#
# COMPACT_ATOMS: atom_id res chain seq x y z
N MET A 1 23.45 -8.69 10.06
CA MET A 1 22.17 -8.11 10.51
C MET A 1 21.44 -9.17 11.30
N PRO A 2 21.08 -8.95 12.57
CA PRO A 2 20.36 -9.94 13.35
C PRO A 2 18.97 -10.19 12.75
N ASN A 3 18.55 -11.45 12.70
CA ASN A 3 17.20 -11.81 12.32
C ASN A 3 16.28 -11.71 13.56
N VAL A 4 15.32 -10.81 13.50
CA VAL A 4 14.31 -10.62 14.56
C VAL A 4 12.92 -11.11 14.13
N GLY A 5 12.88 -12.04 13.18
CA GLY A 5 11.65 -12.68 12.73
C GLY A 5 10.89 -11.94 11.64
N THR A 6 11.44 -10.85 11.09
CA THR A 6 10.83 -10.14 9.96
C THR A 6 11.48 -10.52 8.63
N GLU A 7 10.69 -10.62 7.57
CA GLU A 7 11.14 -11.02 6.25
C GLU A 7 10.99 -9.92 5.20
N HIS A 8 11.98 -9.81 4.31
CA HIS A 8 11.90 -8.95 3.14
C HIS A 8 10.94 -9.51 2.10
N ARG A 9 10.04 -8.68 1.58
CA ARG A 9 9.09 -9.03 0.53
C ARG A 9 8.22 -10.23 0.87
N ALA A 10 7.88 -10.41 2.16
CA ALA A 10 6.99 -11.46 2.59
C ALA A 10 5.65 -11.40 1.83
N ILE A 11 5.16 -12.55 1.42
CA ILE A 11 3.88 -12.71 0.74
C ILE A 11 2.75 -12.80 1.77
N SER A 12 3.06 -13.26 3.00
CA SER A 12 2.13 -13.36 4.12
C SER A 12 2.66 -12.61 5.35
N ALA A 13 1.76 -12.26 6.26
CA ALA A 13 2.10 -11.64 7.54
C ALA A 13 2.33 -12.70 8.66
N ASP A 14 2.83 -13.89 8.30
CA ASP A 14 3.00 -15.01 9.24
C ASP A 14 4.35 -15.00 9.96
N ALA A 15 5.20 -14.04 9.65
CA ALA A 15 6.45 -13.86 10.35
C ALA A 15 6.18 -13.41 11.80
N HIS A 16 6.80 -14.10 12.76
CA HIS A 16 6.69 -13.75 14.17
C HIS A 16 7.84 -12.83 14.56
N TYR A 17 7.51 -11.60 14.91
CA TYR A 17 8.48 -10.66 15.44
C TYR A 17 9.00 -11.11 16.81
N HIS A 18 10.32 -11.17 16.95
CA HIS A 18 11.00 -11.64 18.16
C HIS A 18 11.41 -10.46 19.07
N SER A 19 10.43 -9.88 19.78
CA SER A 19 10.62 -8.70 20.64
C SER A 19 11.66 -8.92 21.75
N LYS A 20 11.69 -10.12 22.36
CA LYS A 20 12.65 -10.43 23.45
C LYS A 20 14.10 -10.40 22.95
N GLU A 21 14.34 -11.00 21.80
CA GLU A 21 15.66 -11.04 21.15
C GLU A 21 16.09 -9.63 20.72
N ALA A 22 15.16 -8.85 20.18
CA ALA A 22 15.43 -7.46 19.83
C ALA A 22 15.87 -6.61 21.04
N ARG A 23 15.20 -6.78 22.20
CA ARG A 23 15.60 -6.11 23.45
C ARG A 23 16.97 -6.53 23.95
N LEU A 24 17.30 -7.83 23.89
CA LEU A 24 18.63 -8.32 24.27
C LEU A 24 19.71 -7.72 23.39
N ILE A 25 19.49 -7.66 22.07
CA ILE A 25 20.40 -7.04 21.12
C ILE A 25 20.53 -5.53 21.42
N SER A 26 19.41 -4.85 21.61
CA SER A 26 19.41 -3.42 21.94
C SER A 26 20.13 -3.12 23.26
N ALA A 27 20.00 -3.97 24.25
CA ALA A 27 20.74 -3.83 25.50
C ALA A 27 22.26 -3.96 25.33
N ALA A 28 22.69 -4.81 24.37
CA ALA A 28 24.11 -5.02 24.10
C ALA A 28 24.75 -3.93 23.25
N VAL A 29 24.00 -3.37 22.25
CA VAL A 29 24.55 -2.44 21.25
C VAL A 29 24.02 -1.02 21.40
N GLY A 30 23.07 -0.77 22.27
CA GLY A 30 22.34 0.49 22.40
C GLY A 30 21.10 0.55 21.54
N LYS A 31 20.29 1.59 21.72
CA LYS A 31 19.04 1.83 20.94
C LYS A 31 19.36 2.40 19.56
N ILE A 32 19.90 1.57 18.69
CA ILE A 32 20.36 1.93 17.33
C ILE A 32 19.83 0.98 16.26
N LEU A 33 18.80 0.18 16.59
CA LEU A 33 18.32 -0.84 15.67
C LEU A 33 17.57 -0.24 14.49
N CYS A 34 17.73 -0.86 13.32
CA CYS A 34 16.99 -0.54 12.09
C CYS A 34 16.20 -1.76 11.64
N LEU A 35 14.88 -1.60 11.49
CA LEU A 35 14.02 -2.68 11.01
C LEU A 35 13.99 -2.70 9.47
N HIS A 36 14.14 -3.90 8.93
CA HIS A 36 13.80 -4.27 7.56
C HIS A 36 12.68 -5.32 7.57
N GLY A 37 11.98 -5.47 6.44
CA GLY A 37 10.91 -6.47 6.34
C GLY A 37 9.62 -6.11 7.08
N THR A 38 9.33 -4.82 7.25
CA THR A 38 8.11 -4.33 7.92
C THR A 38 6.81 -4.86 7.34
N SER A 39 6.80 -5.27 6.06
CA SER A 39 5.61 -5.84 5.40
C SER A 39 5.14 -7.17 6.00
N SER A 40 6.01 -7.88 6.72
CA SER A 40 5.69 -9.13 7.42
C SER A 40 5.32 -8.93 8.88
N ALA A 41 5.53 -7.74 9.44
CA ALA A 41 5.21 -7.44 10.83
C ALA A 41 3.71 -7.14 11.01
N ARG A 42 3.12 -7.67 12.06
CA ARG A 42 1.73 -7.37 12.45
C ARG A 42 1.64 -5.96 13.03
N LYS A 43 0.45 -5.37 13.01
CA LYS A 43 0.22 -4.03 13.57
C LYS A 43 0.60 -3.94 15.06
N GLU A 44 0.31 -4.98 15.80
CA GLU A 44 0.64 -5.11 17.24
C GLU A 44 2.16 -5.11 17.47
N ASP A 45 2.89 -5.83 16.62
CA ASP A 45 4.36 -5.91 16.69
C ASP A 45 5.02 -4.56 16.38
N ILE A 46 4.46 -3.79 15.44
CA ILE A 46 4.97 -2.47 15.06
C ILE A 46 4.96 -1.51 16.26
N SER A 47 3.95 -1.56 17.11
CA SER A 47 3.84 -0.71 18.31
C SER A 47 4.92 -0.99 19.35
N LEU A 48 5.54 -2.18 19.34
CA LEU A 48 6.60 -2.58 20.28
C LEU A 48 7.98 -2.04 19.87
N LEU A 49 8.19 -1.79 18.56
CA LEU A 49 9.51 -1.48 18.00
C LEU A 49 10.25 -0.34 18.70
N PRO A 50 9.62 0.82 19.02
CA PRO A 50 10.34 1.90 19.72
C PRO A 50 10.84 1.49 21.10
N GLY A 51 10.04 0.71 21.85
CA GLY A 51 10.41 0.18 23.15
C GLY A 51 11.55 -0.85 23.09
N ASP A 52 11.61 -1.58 21.97
CA ASP A 52 12.61 -2.63 21.72
C ASP A 52 13.94 -2.08 21.16
N GLY A 53 14.05 -0.75 20.98
CA GLY A 53 15.29 -0.08 20.60
C GLY A 53 15.45 0.19 19.12
N PHE A 54 14.38 0.11 18.33
CA PHE A 54 14.40 0.51 16.92
C PHE A 54 14.26 2.03 16.79
N VAL A 55 15.22 2.65 16.15
CA VAL A 55 15.24 4.09 15.86
C VAL A 55 14.98 4.39 14.38
N LYS A 56 14.98 3.35 13.54
CA LYS A 56 14.69 3.45 12.13
C LYS A 56 13.86 2.26 11.65
N ILE A 57 12.83 2.54 10.88
CA ILE A 57 11.96 1.54 10.28
C ILE A 57 11.89 1.81 8.78
N ASN A 58 12.27 0.82 7.96
CA ASN A 58 12.19 0.91 6.50
C ASN A 58 10.84 0.36 6.04
N ILE A 59 10.03 1.22 5.43
CA ILE A 59 8.70 0.88 4.94
C ILE A 59 8.69 1.11 3.43
N TYR A 60 8.59 0.04 2.65
CA TYR A 60 8.51 0.13 1.20
C TYR A 60 7.36 -0.71 0.63
N THR A 61 7.41 -2.02 0.82
CA THR A 61 6.49 -2.97 0.17
C THR A 61 5.02 -2.67 0.46
N THR A 62 4.70 -2.39 1.73
CA THR A 62 3.33 -2.07 2.15
C THR A 62 2.81 -0.77 1.50
N LEU A 63 3.68 0.25 1.37
CA LEU A 63 3.32 1.50 0.70
C LEU A 63 3.14 1.30 -0.80
N ALA A 64 4.03 0.53 -1.42
CA ALA A 64 3.96 0.21 -2.84
C ALA A 64 2.68 -0.59 -3.19
N ILE A 65 2.31 -1.57 -2.34
CA ILE A 65 1.08 -2.34 -2.51
C ILE A 65 -0.14 -1.43 -2.37
N ALA A 66 -0.22 -0.62 -1.31
CA ALA A 66 -1.35 0.27 -1.07
C ALA A 66 -1.54 1.28 -2.23
N GLY A 67 -0.44 1.90 -2.68
CA GLY A 67 -0.47 2.81 -3.81
C GLY A 67 -0.88 2.12 -5.12
N GLY A 68 -0.31 0.95 -5.40
CA GLY A 68 -0.64 0.17 -6.59
C GLY A 68 -2.10 -0.28 -6.64
N GLN A 69 -2.63 -0.75 -5.52
CA GLN A 69 -4.04 -1.13 -5.40
C GLN A 69 -4.98 0.07 -5.59
N ALA A 70 -4.62 1.24 -5.04
CA ALA A 70 -5.42 2.45 -5.21
C ALA A 70 -5.47 2.91 -6.68
N VAL A 71 -4.34 2.83 -7.38
CA VAL A 71 -4.29 3.14 -8.82
C VAL A 71 -5.13 2.14 -9.62
N ALA A 72 -5.00 0.84 -9.34
CA ALA A 72 -5.80 -0.20 -9.99
C ALA A 72 -7.30 0.00 -9.74
N GLY A 73 -7.70 0.28 -8.49
CA GLY A 73 -9.08 0.60 -8.14
C GLY A 73 -9.60 1.82 -8.92
N SER A 74 -8.83 2.91 -8.93
CA SER A 74 -9.18 4.12 -9.69
C SER A 74 -9.35 3.84 -11.20
N VAL A 75 -8.54 2.96 -11.77
CA VAL A 75 -8.70 2.54 -13.17
C VAL A 75 -10.00 1.77 -13.36
N LEU A 76 -10.31 0.80 -12.49
CA LEU A 76 -11.53 0.01 -12.56
C LEU A 76 -12.80 0.86 -12.42
N GLU A 77 -12.78 1.83 -11.50
CA GLU A 77 -13.88 2.77 -11.28
C GLU A 77 -14.09 3.76 -12.43
N ASN A 78 -13.10 3.92 -13.30
CA ASN A 78 -13.09 4.89 -14.38
C ASN A 78 -12.93 4.26 -15.77
N LEU A 79 -13.23 2.99 -15.94
CA LEU A 79 -13.02 2.28 -17.21
C LEU A 79 -13.64 2.99 -18.40
N GLY A 80 -14.90 3.45 -18.29
CA GLY A 80 -15.60 4.17 -19.33
C GLY A 80 -15.03 5.57 -19.65
N ASN A 81 -14.19 6.15 -18.78
CA ASN A 81 -13.48 7.39 -19.03
C ASN A 81 -12.06 7.17 -19.59
N ILE A 82 -11.52 5.95 -19.45
CA ILE A 82 -10.15 5.59 -19.84
C ILE A 82 -10.13 4.91 -21.20
N PHE A 83 -11.07 3.99 -21.43
CA PHE A 83 -11.16 3.21 -22.67
C PHE A 83 -12.37 3.63 -23.50
N ASP A 84 -12.21 3.63 -24.82
CA ASP A 84 -13.32 3.72 -25.74
C ASP A 84 -14.12 2.40 -25.81
N GLU A 85 -15.29 2.44 -26.42
CA GLU A 85 -16.18 1.29 -26.50
C GLU A 85 -15.52 0.10 -27.23
N THR A 86 -14.76 0.35 -28.28
CA THR A 86 -14.07 -0.70 -29.05
C THR A 86 -13.12 -1.48 -28.15
N ARG A 87 -12.34 -0.78 -27.34
CA ARG A 87 -11.39 -1.40 -26.40
C ARG A 87 -12.11 -2.15 -25.28
N LEU A 88 -13.20 -1.60 -24.74
CA LEU A 88 -14.00 -2.26 -23.71
C LEU A 88 -14.61 -3.57 -24.24
N ARG A 89 -15.15 -3.56 -25.46
CA ARG A 89 -15.68 -4.78 -26.11
C ARG A 89 -14.60 -5.83 -26.38
N GLU A 90 -13.39 -5.41 -26.73
CA GLU A 90 -12.25 -6.32 -26.88
C GLU A 90 -11.89 -7.00 -25.56
N LEU A 91 -11.77 -6.22 -24.47
CA LEU A 91 -11.48 -6.74 -23.13
C LEU A 91 -12.58 -7.68 -22.63
N HIS A 92 -13.84 -7.37 -22.92
CA HIS A 92 -14.97 -8.24 -22.62
C HIS A 92 -14.90 -9.56 -23.39
N ARG A 93 -14.66 -9.53 -24.72
CA ARG A 93 -14.50 -10.76 -25.53
C ARG A 93 -13.37 -11.66 -25.02
N ARG A 94 -12.35 -11.09 -24.43
CA ARG A 94 -11.22 -11.81 -23.80
C ARG A 94 -11.53 -12.33 -22.41
N GLY A 95 -12.71 -12.09 -21.87
CA GLY A 95 -13.11 -12.51 -20.53
C GLY A 95 -12.44 -11.71 -19.40
N VAL A 96 -11.81 -10.58 -19.72
CA VAL A 96 -11.16 -9.70 -18.72
C VAL A 96 -12.19 -8.85 -17.99
N LEU A 97 -13.27 -8.45 -18.68
CA LEU A 97 -14.36 -7.64 -18.14
C LEU A 97 -15.70 -8.37 -18.26
N GLY A 98 -16.56 -8.23 -17.25
CA GLY A 98 -17.94 -8.70 -17.29
C GLY A 98 -18.86 -7.75 -18.05
N GLU A 99 -20.10 -8.17 -18.31
CA GLU A 99 -21.11 -7.39 -19.05
C GLU A 99 -21.45 -6.06 -18.38
N LYS A 100 -21.38 -6.00 -17.05
CA LYS A 100 -21.68 -4.78 -16.27
C LYS A 100 -20.91 -3.55 -16.72
N VAL A 101 -19.77 -3.70 -17.38
CA VAL A 101 -18.98 -2.58 -17.89
C VAL A 101 -19.75 -1.74 -18.91
N PHE A 102 -20.79 -2.30 -19.55
CA PHE A 102 -21.63 -1.62 -20.53
C PHE A 102 -22.91 -1.02 -19.93
N GLU A 103 -23.17 -1.25 -18.64
CA GLU A 103 -24.33 -0.67 -17.97
C GLU A 103 -24.13 0.84 -17.73
N PRO A 104 -25.19 1.67 -17.90
CA PRO A 104 -25.13 3.07 -17.56
C PRO A 104 -24.66 3.30 -16.12
N GLY A 105 -23.67 4.19 -15.97
CA GLY A 105 -23.10 4.53 -14.66
C GLY A 105 -21.96 3.63 -14.17
N TYR A 106 -21.68 2.52 -14.85
CA TYR A 106 -20.50 1.73 -14.54
C TYR A 106 -19.23 2.49 -14.92
N GLY A 107 -18.27 2.56 -13.99
CA GLY A 107 -17.06 3.37 -14.20
C GLY A 107 -17.34 4.88 -14.37
N GLY A 108 -18.44 5.35 -13.76
CA GLY A 108 -18.80 6.77 -13.70
C GLY A 108 -19.66 7.30 -14.84
N THR A 109 -19.55 6.77 -16.06
CA THR A 109 -20.31 7.25 -17.22
C THR A 109 -20.42 6.18 -18.31
N MET A 110 -21.36 6.36 -19.24
CA MET A 110 -21.36 5.67 -20.51
C MET A 110 -19.98 5.79 -21.18
N PRO A 111 -19.46 4.71 -21.81
CA PRO A 111 -18.17 4.80 -22.47
C PRO A 111 -18.13 6.01 -23.43
N PRO A 112 -17.19 6.93 -23.28
CA PRO A 112 -17.09 8.06 -24.19
C PRO A 112 -16.56 7.62 -25.56
N ILE A 113 -16.88 8.36 -26.59
CA ILE A 113 -16.32 8.15 -27.94
C ILE A 113 -14.79 8.26 -27.90
N LYS A 114 -14.28 9.14 -27.03
CA LYS A 114 -12.84 9.29 -26.77
C LYS A 114 -12.56 9.27 -25.28
N PRO A 115 -11.46 8.65 -24.84
CA PRO A 115 -11.04 8.71 -23.45
C PRO A 115 -10.90 10.14 -22.94
N LYS A 116 -11.29 10.38 -21.69
CA LYS A 116 -11.08 11.69 -21.06
C LYS A 116 -9.61 11.83 -20.68
N LEU A 117 -8.96 12.86 -21.20
CA LEU A 117 -7.53 13.09 -20.97
C LEU A 117 -7.16 13.10 -19.48
N VAL A 118 -7.98 13.71 -18.63
CA VAL A 118 -7.74 13.78 -17.18
C VAL A 118 -7.69 12.38 -16.53
N SER A 119 -8.49 11.43 -17.02
CA SER A 119 -8.54 10.07 -16.48
C SER A 119 -7.34 9.20 -16.87
N VAL A 120 -6.61 9.56 -17.92
CA VAL A 120 -5.44 8.81 -18.40
C VAL A 120 -4.11 9.51 -18.11
N THR A 121 -4.14 10.73 -17.59
CA THR A 121 -2.93 11.52 -17.32
C THR A 121 -2.28 11.11 -15.99
N ASN A 122 -0.99 11.45 -15.85
CA ASN A 122 -0.23 11.19 -14.63
C ASN A 122 -0.82 11.82 -13.35
N PRO A 123 -1.37 13.06 -13.36
CA PRO A 123 -1.93 13.67 -12.15
C PRO A 123 -3.01 12.81 -11.49
N SER A 124 -3.97 12.28 -12.25
CA SER A 124 -5.05 11.44 -11.73
C SER A 124 -4.51 10.17 -11.04
N ARG A 125 -3.57 9.47 -11.69
CA ARG A 125 -2.93 8.27 -11.13
C ARG A 125 -2.08 8.59 -9.90
N ARG A 126 -1.34 9.70 -9.96
CA ARG A 126 -0.50 10.17 -8.86
C ARG A 126 -1.33 10.49 -7.64
N ASP A 127 -2.46 11.14 -7.78
CA ASP A 127 -3.30 11.56 -6.67
C ASP A 127 -3.92 10.35 -5.93
N ALA A 128 -4.38 9.33 -6.67
CA ALA A 128 -4.82 8.06 -6.10
C ALA A 128 -3.69 7.36 -5.31
N TRP A 129 -2.50 7.30 -5.90
CA TRP A 129 -1.31 6.75 -5.25
C TRP A 129 -0.95 7.50 -3.97
N PHE A 130 -0.84 8.83 -4.04
CA PHE A 130 -0.46 9.65 -2.90
C PHE A 130 -1.46 9.59 -1.75
N ALA A 131 -2.76 9.60 -2.05
CA ALA A 131 -3.78 9.48 -1.02
C ALA A 131 -3.65 8.15 -0.25
N ALA A 132 -3.49 7.04 -0.96
CA ALA A 132 -3.35 5.71 -0.35
C ALA A 132 -2.04 5.59 0.45
N VAL A 133 -0.92 6.04 -0.11
CA VAL A 133 0.38 6.01 0.57
C VAL A 133 0.36 6.90 1.81
N ARG A 134 -0.20 8.12 1.72
CA ARG A 134 -0.33 9.01 2.88
C ARG A 134 -1.13 8.36 4.00
N ASN A 135 -2.28 7.78 3.69
CA ASN A 135 -3.10 7.12 4.70
C ASN A 135 -2.34 5.97 5.36
N ARG A 136 -1.62 5.17 4.57
CA ARG A 136 -0.81 4.07 5.10
C ARG A 136 0.35 4.56 5.97
N CYS A 137 0.98 5.68 5.63
CA CYS A 137 1.98 6.32 6.50
C CYS A 137 1.37 6.78 7.83
N CYS A 138 0.15 7.35 7.81
CA CYS A 138 -0.56 7.72 9.03
C CYS A 138 -0.81 6.52 9.94
N ASP A 139 -1.20 5.35 9.38
CA ASP A 139 -1.37 4.12 10.16
C ASP A 139 -0.08 3.72 10.90
N PHE A 140 1.08 3.86 10.25
CA PHE A 140 2.38 3.60 10.88
C PHE A 140 2.71 4.62 11.95
N PHE A 141 2.47 5.91 11.71
CA PHE A 141 2.70 6.95 12.71
C PHE A 141 1.82 6.76 13.95
N ASP A 142 0.57 6.35 13.77
CA ASP A 142 -0.32 6.03 14.87
C ASP A 142 0.15 4.77 15.62
N ALA A 143 0.52 3.70 14.91
CA ALA A 143 1.04 2.47 15.51
C ALA A 143 2.34 2.67 16.30
N LEU A 144 3.20 3.59 15.84
CA LEU A 144 4.45 3.97 16.50
C LEU A 144 4.26 5.04 17.59
N ASN A 145 3.03 5.47 17.85
CA ASN A 145 2.67 6.55 18.79
C ASN A 145 3.41 7.87 18.49
N TYR A 146 3.66 8.15 17.21
CA TYR A 146 4.47 9.31 16.80
C TYR A 146 3.89 10.66 17.24
N ARG A 147 2.56 10.75 17.35
CA ARG A 147 1.87 11.96 17.82
C ARG A 147 2.24 12.36 19.24
N ALA A 148 2.64 11.40 20.08
CA ALA A 148 3.09 11.69 21.46
C ALA A 148 4.43 12.46 21.50
N PHE A 149 5.21 12.41 20.43
CA PHE A 149 6.51 13.06 20.31
C PHE A 149 6.46 14.39 19.53
N ALA A 150 5.33 14.72 18.93
CA ALA A 150 5.14 15.93 18.12
C ALA A 150 4.72 17.17 18.95
N ARG A 151 5.00 17.18 20.25
CA ARG A 151 4.76 18.30 21.17
C ARG A 151 6.01 19.11 21.42
#